data_46bdd8930645a06fa79616001b3fc0b5
#
_entry.id   46bdd8930645a06fa79616001b3fc0b5
#
_cell.length_a   1.000
_cell.length_b   1.000
_cell.length_c   1.000
_cell.angle_alpha   90.00
_cell.angle_beta   90.00
_cell.angle_gamma   90.00
#
_symmetry.space_group_name_H-M   'P 1'
#
loop_
_entity.id
_entity.type
_entity.pdbx_description
1 polymer ?
#
loop_
_entity_poly.entity_id
_entity_poly.type
_entity_poly.pdbx_seq_one_letter_code
_entity_poly.pdbx_strand_id
1 'polypeptide(L)' 'MNLKSPEKLTDGAFCKVVDGTHAGKSGIVRDINTSKTGHITITVVQASGERFKTLGKNVVVQAATGE' A
#
# COMPACT_ATOMS: atom_id res chain seq x y z
N MET A 1 8.98 13.30 -17.65
CA MET A 1 8.88 13.08 -17.22
C MET A 1 8.40 12.70 -16.62
N ASN A 2 8.26 12.42 -16.45
CA ASN A 2 7.81 12.06 -15.79
C ASN A 2 7.39 11.86 -15.10
N LEU A 3 7.28 11.92 -15.12
CA LEU A 3 6.85 11.80 -14.46
C LEU A 3 6.41 11.30 -13.90
N LYS A 4 6.43 11.10 -13.50
CA LYS A 4 5.98 10.49 -12.93
C LYS A 4 5.16 10.19 -12.20
N SER A 5 5.37 9.77 -12.59
CA SER A 5 4.13 9.71 -11.88
C SER A 5 4.28 8.92 -10.61
N PRO A 6 3.42 9.19 -9.64
CA PRO A 6 3.52 8.46 -8.39
C PRO A 6 3.28 6.99 -8.63
N GLU A 7 3.87 6.18 -7.82
CA GLU A 7 3.68 4.76 -7.90
C GLU A 7 2.23 4.42 -7.63
N LYS A 8 1.68 3.56 -8.41
CA LYS A 8 0.31 3.14 -8.22
C LYS A 8 0.22 2.02 -7.21
N LEU A 9 -0.91 1.98 -6.55
CA LEU A 9 -1.19 0.92 -5.62
C LEU A 9 -1.49 -0.35 -6.42
N THR A 10 -0.57 -1.28 -6.39
CA THR A 10 -0.71 -2.52 -7.13
C THR A 10 -0.34 -3.70 -6.25
N ASP A 11 -0.90 -4.85 -6.60
CA ASP A 11 -0.58 -6.08 -5.89
C ASP A 11 0.92 -6.36 -6.02
N GLY A 12 1.55 -6.63 -4.92
CA GLY A 12 2.98 -6.92 -4.91
C GLY A 12 3.85 -5.71 -4.66
N ALA A 13 3.28 -4.50 -4.64
CA ALA A 13 4.06 -3.30 -4.40
C ALA A 13 4.43 -3.19 -2.92
N PHE A 14 5.58 -2.60 -2.66
CA PHE A 14 5.95 -2.32 -1.28
C PHE A 14 5.35 -0.99 -0.86
N CYS A 15 4.77 -0.95 0.32
CA CYS A 15 4.16 0.29 0.80
C CYS A 15 4.46 0.51 2.26
N LYS A 16 4.27 1.76 2.68
CA LYS A 16 4.40 2.14 4.07
C LYS A 16 3.11 2.81 4.50
N VAL A 17 2.57 2.40 5.65
CA VAL A 17 1.37 2.99 6.19
C VAL A 17 1.76 4.29 6.90
N VAL A 18 1.13 5.37 6.50
CA VAL A 18 1.48 6.69 7.02
C VAL A 18 0.37 7.31 7.85
N ASP A 19 -0.79 6.67 7.89
CA ASP A 19 -1.92 7.21 8.64
C ASP A 19 -2.77 6.07 9.15
N GLY A 20 -3.63 6.37 10.13
CA GLY A 20 -4.54 5.39 10.68
C GLY A 20 -3.91 4.55 11.77
N THR A 21 -4.62 3.50 12.16
CA THR A 21 -4.22 2.64 13.27
C THR A 21 -2.89 1.96 13.05
N HIS A 22 -2.57 1.65 11.80
CA HIS A 22 -1.36 0.91 11.48
C HIS A 22 -0.22 1.80 11.01
N ALA A 23 -0.31 3.10 11.25
CA ALA A 23 0.73 4.02 10.83
C ALA A 23 2.09 3.57 11.35
N GLY A 24 3.10 3.66 10.49
CA GLY A 24 4.46 3.23 10.82
C GLY A 24 4.79 1.82 10.38
N LYS A 25 3.80 1.05 9.98
CA LYS A 25 4.04 -0.30 9.50
C LYS A 25 4.27 -0.29 8.01
N SER A 26 4.90 -1.33 7.51
CA SER A 26 5.16 -1.43 6.07
C SER A 26 5.10 -2.88 5.65
N GLY A 27 4.95 -3.10 4.36
CA GLY A 27 4.88 -4.44 3.83
C GLY A 27 4.47 -4.44 2.37
N ILE A 28 4.06 -5.61 1.91
CA ILE A 28 3.69 -5.83 0.53
C ILE A 28 2.17 -5.74 0.39
N VAL A 29 1.73 -5.02 -0.63
CA VAL A 29 0.31 -4.85 -0.91
C VAL A 29 -0.26 -6.13 -1.50
N ARG A 30 -1.39 -6.57 -0.94
CA ARG A 30 -2.12 -7.71 -1.46
C ARG A 30 -3.61 -7.41 -1.42
N ASP A 31 -4.38 -8.16 -2.18
CA ASP A 31 -5.85 -8.16 -2.10
C ASP A 31 -6.46 -6.76 -2.16
N ILE A 32 -6.15 -6.06 -3.22
CA ILE A 32 -6.69 -4.72 -3.42
C ILE A 32 -8.16 -4.83 -3.78
N ASN A 33 -9.00 -4.14 -3.00
CA ASN A 33 -10.44 -4.13 -3.24
C ASN A 33 -10.92 -2.70 -3.32
N THR A 34 -11.85 -2.46 -4.24
CA THR A 34 -12.48 -1.15 -4.38
C THR A 34 -13.94 -1.29 -4.00
N SER A 35 -14.39 -0.48 -3.05
CA SER A 35 -15.78 -0.51 -2.62
C SER A 35 -16.65 0.23 -3.65
N LYS A 36 -17.96 0.08 -3.49
CA LYS A 36 -18.90 0.75 -4.38
C LYS A 36 -18.78 2.27 -4.28
N THR A 37 -18.34 2.77 -3.15
CA THR A 37 -18.19 4.21 -2.95
C THR A 37 -16.83 4.72 -3.41
N GLY A 38 -16.01 3.85 -3.96
CA GLY A 38 -14.70 4.26 -4.48
C GLY A 38 -13.57 4.18 -3.49
N HIS A 39 -13.83 3.70 -2.29
CA HIS A 39 -12.75 3.53 -1.32
C HIS A 39 -11.96 2.27 -1.64
N ILE A 40 -10.66 2.38 -1.55
CA ILE A 40 -9.78 1.26 -1.81
C ILE A 40 -9.27 0.72 -0.49
N THR A 41 -9.38 -0.60 -0.31
CA THR A 41 -8.81 -1.27 0.84
C THR A 41 -7.76 -2.26 0.34
N ILE A 42 -6.75 -2.45 1.14
CA ILE A 42 -5.67 -3.37 0.79
C ILE A 42 -5.31 -4.20 2.01
N THR A 43 -4.66 -5.32 1.75
CA THR A 43 -4.03 -6.10 2.79
C THR A 43 -2.53 -5.86 2.68
N VAL A 44 -1.90 -5.57 3.80
CA VAL A 44 -0.46 -5.37 3.85
C VAL A 44 0.14 -6.58 4.55
N VAL A 45 1.10 -7.23 3.91
CA VAL A 45 1.80 -8.38 4.47
C VAL A 45 3.19 -7.92 4.87
N GLN A 46 3.45 -7.95 6.17
CA GLN A 46 4.74 -7.52 6.69
C GLN A 46 5.79 -8.59 6.53
N ALA A 47 7.04 -8.21 6.63
CA ALA A 47 8.15 -9.15 6.51
C ALA A 47 8.06 -10.28 7.54
N SER A 48 7.47 -10.00 8.68
CA SER A 48 7.29 -11.01 9.72
C SER A 48 6.22 -12.03 9.38
N GLY A 49 5.45 -11.78 8.31
CA GLY A 49 4.36 -12.66 7.94
C GLY A 49 3.02 -12.20 8.44
N GLU A 50 3.00 -11.21 9.31
CA GLU A 50 1.74 -10.67 9.78
C GLU A 50 1.07 -9.86 8.70
N ARG A 51 -0.24 -9.90 8.66
CA ARG A 51 -0.99 -9.13 7.67
C ARG A 51 -2.10 -8.37 8.36
N PHE A 52 -2.44 -7.25 7.77
CA PHE A 52 -3.55 -6.45 8.26
C PHE A 52 -4.18 -5.71 7.09
N LYS A 53 -5.41 -5.25 7.30
CA LYS A 53 -6.11 -4.48 6.27
C LYS A 53 -6.06 -3.01 6.63
N THR A 54 -5.94 -2.19 5.60
CA THR A 54 -5.96 -0.74 5.78
C THR A 54 -6.50 -0.10 4.52
N LEU A 55 -6.77 1.19 4.61
CA LEU A 55 -7.25 1.93 3.44
C LEU A 55 -6.08 2.28 2.55
N GLY A 56 -6.33 2.22 1.24
CA GLY A 56 -5.28 2.57 0.28
C GLY A 56 -4.77 3.99 0.46
N LYS A 57 -5.64 4.91 0.89
CA LYS A 57 -5.22 6.29 1.08
C LYS A 57 -4.30 6.48 2.28
N ASN A 58 -4.22 5.46 3.14
CA ASN A 58 -3.38 5.55 4.33
C ASN A 58 -1.96 5.05 4.08
N VAL A 59 -1.65 4.64 2.88
CA VAL A 59 -0.33 4.11 2.58
C VAL A 59 0.31 4.89 1.45
N VAL A 60 1.62 4.85 1.42
CA VAL A 60 2.42 5.41 0.34
C VAL A 60 3.14 4.25 -0.29
N VAL A 61 2.95 4.05 -1.59
CA VAL A 61 3.66 3.01 -2.32
C VAL A 61 5.06 3.51 -2.58
N GLN A 62 6.04 2.71 -2.21
CA GLN A 62 7.42 3.09 -2.39
C GLN A 62 7.97 2.46 -3.65
N ALA A 63 8.66 3.24 -4.43
CA ALA A 63 9.27 2.74 -5.63
C ALA A 63 10.28 1.67 -5.25
N ALA A 64 10.27 0.65 -6.03
CA ALA A 64 11.27 -0.36 -5.83
C ALA A 64 12.55 0.27 -6.22
N THR A 65 13.42 0.47 -5.52
CA THR A 65 14.47 1.10 -5.87
C THR A 65 15.32 0.59 -6.67
N GLY A 66 15.30 0.40 -7.02
CA GLY A 66 16.16 0.00 -7.74
C GLY A 66 17.31 0.58 -8.04
N GLU A 67 17.08 0.90 -8.08
CA GLU A 67 17.69 1.30 -8.28
C GLU A 67 17.95 1.45 -8.25
#